data_155d9af9e642f90b74fd7e0e362beb05
#
_entry.id   155d9af9e642f90b74fd7e0e362beb05
#
_cell.length_a   1.000
_cell.length_b   1.000
_cell.length_c   1.000
_cell.angle_alpha   90.00
_cell.angle_beta   90.00
_cell.angle_gamma   90.00
#
_symmetry.space_group_name_H-M   'P 1'
#
loop_
_entity.id
_entity.type
_entity.pdbx_description
1 polymer ?
#
loop_
_entity_poly.entity_id
_entity_poly.type
_entity_poly.pdbx_seq_one_letter_code
_entity_poly.pdbx_strand_id
1 'polypeptide(L)'
;DGATVDFKNDVFINKDNSKDTYENNKALGVKNNSTININQSGGKQVVIKGGITVDNGSLNLALDRNDSVLEGFIVSQNNGKAVVKLDNDALWRVSKSAAGNSVHDLMVNNGATVDMTFDDVATTKIDIADYSGTGGNFIMDTDLAGETGDKVNITAAAAGTTYVQV
;
A
#
# COMPACT_ATOMS: atom_id res chain seq x y z
N ASP A 1 24.99 -4.23 2.24
CA ASP A 1 24.13 -5.39 2.45
C ASP A 1 23.56 -5.34 3.86
N GLY A 2 22.22 -5.42 4.00
CA GLY A 2 21.58 -5.54 5.29
C GLY A 2 21.47 -4.24 6.11
N ALA A 3 21.51 -3.08 5.51
CA ALA A 3 21.31 -1.81 6.22
C ALA A 3 19.87 -1.65 6.72
N THR A 4 19.71 -1.05 7.90
CA THR A 4 18.40 -0.65 8.43
C THR A 4 18.32 0.87 8.49
N VAL A 5 17.20 1.41 8.02
CA VAL A 5 16.89 2.85 8.06
C VAL A 5 15.55 3.05 8.77
N ASP A 6 15.54 3.85 9.82
CA ASP A 6 14.35 4.15 10.62
C ASP A 6 13.94 5.62 10.44
N PHE A 7 12.76 5.84 9.86
CA PHE A 7 12.11 7.15 9.79
C PHE A 7 11.15 7.30 10.96
N LYS A 8 11.55 8.10 11.95
CA LYS A 8 10.82 8.30 13.22
C LYS A 8 10.02 9.61 13.29
N ASN A 9 10.17 10.46 12.29
CA ASN A 9 9.46 11.74 12.14
C ASN A 9 8.49 11.69 10.98
N ASP A 10 7.82 12.81 10.72
CA ASP A 10 6.97 12.94 9.53
C ASP A 10 7.78 12.64 8.25
N VAL A 11 7.16 11.93 7.32
CA VAL A 11 7.79 11.51 6.07
C VAL A 11 7.02 12.05 4.89
N PHE A 12 7.68 12.81 4.04
CA PHE A 12 7.11 13.37 2.82
C PHE A 12 8.00 12.99 1.62
N ILE A 13 7.47 12.14 0.75
CA ILE A 13 8.13 11.75 -0.51
C ILE A 13 7.23 12.16 -1.66
N ASN A 14 7.71 13.04 -2.54
CA ASN A 14 6.98 13.57 -3.70
C ASN A 14 5.64 14.23 -3.32
N LYS A 15 5.50 14.74 -2.11
CA LYS A 15 4.24 15.25 -1.54
C LYS A 15 3.52 16.24 -2.45
N ASP A 16 4.27 17.16 -3.05
CA ASP A 16 3.74 18.25 -3.86
C ASP A 16 3.65 17.92 -5.36
N ASN A 17 4.01 16.71 -5.76
CA ASN A 17 3.95 16.30 -7.15
C ASN A 17 2.52 15.96 -7.57
N SER A 18 2.15 16.28 -8.80
CA SER A 18 0.90 15.83 -9.42
C SER A 18 0.96 14.35 -9.79
N LYS A 19 -0.21 13.71 -9.94
CA LYS A 19 -0.33 12.30 -10.37
C LYS A 19 0.49 12.02 -11.63
N ASP A 20 0.40 12.85 -12.65
CA ASP A 20 1.11 12.68 -13.92
C ASP A 20 2.64 12.63 -13.76
N THR A 21 3.17 13.20 -12.68
CA THR A 21 4.60 13.27 -12.43
C THR A 21 5.13 12.01 -11.73
N TYR A 22 4.34 11.35 -10.89
CA TYR A 22 4.83 10.25 -10.04
C TYR A 22 4.21 8.88 -10.35
N GLU A 23 3.11 8.80 -11.10
CA GLU A 23 2.34 7.58 -11.33
C GLU A 23 3.21 6.38 -11.80
N ASN A 24 4.17 6.63 -12.68
CA ASN A 24 5.09 5.61 -13.18
C ASN A 24 6.47 5.65 -12.53
N ASN A 25 6.67 6.50 -11.52
CA ASN A 25 7.96 6.69 -10.88
C ASN A 25 8.04 5.97 -9.53
N LYS A 26 9.22 5.44 -9.23
CA LYS A 26 9.49 4.85 -7.93
C LYS A 26 9.78 5.95 -6.92
N ALA A 27 8.98 5.98 -5.84
CA ALA A 27 9.22 6.82 -4.68
C ALA A 27 10.24 6.21 -3.74
N LEU A 28 10.21 4.88 -3.59
CA LEU A 28 11.04 4.17 -2.62
C LEU A 28 11.47 2.80 -3.17
N GLY A 29 12.72 2.44 -2.94
CA GLY A 29 13.26 1.12 -3.25
C GLY A 29 13.98 0.51 -2.07
N VAL A 30 13.62 -0.73 -1.70
CA VAL A 30 14.27 -1.51 -0.65
C VAL A 30 14.89 -2.74 -1.28
N LYS A 31 16.18 -2.97 -1.11
CA LYS A 31 16.94 -4.04 -1.79
C LYS A 31 18.01 -4.67 -0.91
N ASN A 32 18.51 -5.82 -1.36
CA ASN A 32 19.74 -6.43 -0.84
C ASN A 32 19.73 -6.68 0.68
N ASN A 33 18.67 -7.33 1.17
CA ASN A 33 18.44 -7.64 2.59
C ASN A 33 18.36 -6.38 3.50
N SER A 34 18.18 -5.19 2.92
CA SER A 34 18.02 -3.96 3.69
C SER A 34 16.62 -3.87 4.27
N THR A 35 16.48 -3.10 5.34
CA THR A 35 15.19 -2.85 5.99
C THR A 35 14.92 -1.34 6.03
N ILE A 36 13.71 -0.95 5.69
CA ILE A 36 13.21 0.42 5.90
C ILE A 36 12.01 0.35 6.82
N ASN A 37 12.07 1.12 7.91
CA ASN A 37 11.00 1.28 8.88
C ASN A 37 10.46 2.72 8.81
N ILE A 38 9.14 2.88 8.58
CA ILE A 38 8.50 4.18 8.52
C ILE A 38 7.38 4.21 9.55
N ASN A 39 7.47 5.18 10.48
CA ASN A 39 6.45 5.47 11.50
C ASN A 39 6.07 4.25 12.37
N GLN A 40 7.00 3.39 12.72
CA GLN A 40 6.71 2.17 13.51
C GLN A 40 6.28 2.48 14.95
N SER A 41 6.63 3.65 15.48
CA SER A 41 6.16 4.13 16.81
C SER A 41 4.77 4.76 16.74
N GLY A 42 4.24 5.00 15.55
CA GLY A 42 2.95 5.65 15.33
C GLY A 42 2.95 7.18 15.50
N GLY A 43 1.84 7.79 15.11
CA GLY A 43 1.52 9.19 15.36
C GLY A 43 2.22 10.20 14.45
N LYS A 44 2.93 9.77 13.40
CA LYS A 44 3.59 10.66 12.44
C LYS A 44 2.83 10.72 11.13
N GLN A 45 2.84 11.91 10.52
CA GLN A 45 2.28 12.05 9.17
C GLN A 45 3.19 11.39 8.14
N VAL A 46 2.60 10.56 7.29
CA VAL A 46 3.32 9.90 6.20
C VAL A 46 2.60 10.20 4.88
N VAL A 47 3.26 10.89 3.97
CA VAL A 47 2.77 11.14 2.62
C VAL A 47 3.79 10.64 1.63
N ILE A 48 3.43 9.61 0.87
CA ILE A 48 4.28 9.02 -0.17
C ILE A 48 3.50 9.00 -1.47
N LYS A 49 4.04 9.60 -2.52
CA LYS A 49 3.49 9.56 -3.86
C LYS A 49 4.46 8.91 -4.84
N GLY A 50 3.98 7.86 -5.51
CA GLY A 50 4.76 7.03 -6.43
C GLY A 50 4.94 5.60 -5.93
N GLY A 51 5.53 4.76 -6.78
CA GLY A 51 5.67 3.34 -6.52
C GLY A 51 6.70 2.97 -5.46
N ILE A 52 6.41 1.94 -4.71
CA ILE A 52 7.35 1.31 -3.77
C ILE A 52 7.74 -0.07 -4.31
N THR A 53 9.04 -0.35 -4.35
CA THR A 53 9.54 -1.67 -4.75
C THR A 53 10.34 -2.27 -3.61
N VAL A 54 10.00 -3.49 -3.22
CA VAL A 54 10.73 -4.27 -2.20
C VAL A 54 11.29 -5.52 -2.88
N ASP A 55 12.60 -5.52 -3.09
CA ASP A 55 13.32 -6.55 -3.85
C ASP A 55 14.39 -7.18 -2.96
N ASN A 56 14.11 -8.39 -2.46
CA ASN A 56 14.97 -9.05 -1.49
C ASN A 56 15.35 -8.13 -0.30
N GLY A 57 14.36 -7.47 0.28
CA GLY A 57 14.50 -6.57 1.42
C GLY A 57 13.22 -6.56 2.25
N SER A 58 13.13 -5.67 3.23
CA SER A 58 11.95 -5.53 4.09
C SER A 58 11.51 -4.08 4.21
N LEU A 59 10.24 -3.84 4.03
CA LEU A 59 9.57 -2.55 4.31
C LEU A 59 8.56 -2.75 5.42
N ASN A 60 8.65 -1.96 6.48
CA ASN A 60 7.62 -1.82 7.50
C ASN A 60 7.05 -0.40 7.42
N LEU A 61 5.85 -0.25 6.91
CA LEU A 61 5.19 1.04 6.67
C LEU A 61 3.92 1.14 7.52
N ALA A 62 3.83 2.17 8.35
CA ALA A 62 2.61 2.49 9.07
C ALA A 62 2.08 3.87 8.65
N LEU A 63 0.82 3.90 8.22
CA LEU A 63 0.01 5.08 8.00
C LEU A 63 -1.11 5.02 9.05
N ASP A 64 -1.04 5.85 10.08
CA ASP A 64 -1.93 5.77 11.23
C ASP A 64 -2.61 7.10 11.60
N ARG A 65 -2.74 7.98 10.62
CA ARG A 65 -3.41 9.27 10.75
C ARG A 65 -4.27 9.54 9.51
N ASN A 66 -5.36 10.26 9.70
CA ASN A 66 -6.29 10.67 8.63
C ASN A 66 -5.66 11.59 7.56
N ASP A 67 -4.49 12.17 7.83
CA ASP A 67 -3.69 12.95 6.90
C ASP A 67 -2.47 12.19 6.35
N SER A 68 -2.39 10.90 6.62
CA SER A 68 -1.37 10.01 6.05
C SER A 68 -1.91 9.33 4.79
N VAL A 69 -1.13 9.42 3.71
CA VAL A 69 -1.54 8.95 2.38
C VAL A 69 -0.38 8.25 1.67
N LEU A 70 -0.67 7.10 1.10
CA LEU A 70 0.12 6.48 0.05
C LEU A 70 -0.67 6.59 -1.26
N GLU A 71 -0.13 7.28 -2.26
CA GLU A 71 -0.66 7.30 -3.63
C GLU A 71 0.33 6.59 -4.54
N GLY A 72 0.07 5.35 -4.90
CA GLY A 72 0.99 4.58 -5.71
C GLY A 72 0.84 3.07 -5.57
N PHE A 73 1.72 2.35 -6.25
CA PHE A 73 1.77 0.89 -6.19
C PHE A 73 2.78 0.41 -5.13
N ILE A 74 2.59 -0.82 -4.66
CA ILE A 74 3.61 -1.57 -3.92
C ILE A 74 3.87 -2.88 -4.65
N VAL A 75 5.13 -3.18 -4.93
CA VAL A 75 5.55 -4.45 -5.54
C VAL A 75 6.61 -5.10 -4.68
N SER A 76 6.30 -6.29 -4.17
CA SER A 76 7.24 -7.18 -3.49
C SER A 76 7.69 -8.28 -4.43
N GLN A 77 8.99 -8.48 -4.58
CA GLN A 77 9.58 -9.47 -5.46
C GLN A 77 10.85 -10.09 -4.86
N ASN A 78 11.26 -11.24 -5.36
CA ASN A 78 12.50 -11.93 -4.94
C ASN A 78 12.62 -12.08 -3.41
N ASN A 79 11.57 -12.61 -2.76
CA ASN A 79 11.43 -12.71 -1.30
C ASN A 79 11.40 -11.36 -0.55
N GLY A 80 11.16 -10.26 -1.23
CA GLY A 80 10.91 -8.96 -0.61
C GLY A 80 9.64 -9.00 0.24
N LYS A 81 9.65 -8.34 1.39
CA LYS A 81 8.51 -8.30 2.32
C LYS A 81 8.07 -6.86 2.57
N ALA A 82 6.89 -6.50 2.07
CA ALA A 82 6.22 -5.26 2.44
C ALA A 82 5.16 -5.58 3.50
N VAL A 83 5.33 -5.03 4.69
CA VAL A 83 4.34 -5.02 5.76
C VAL A 83 3.74 -3.63 5.83
N VAL A 84 2.44 -3.53 5.58
CA VAL A 84 1.72 -2.26 5.49
C VAL A 84 0.60 -2.24 6.51
N LYS A 85 0.62 -1.23 7.38
CA LYS A 85 -0.44 -0.95 8.34
C LYS A 85 -1.12 0.36 7.98
N LEU A 86 -2.43 0.31 7.80
CA LEU A 86 -3.31 1.46 7.66
C LEU A 86 -4.23 1.51 8.87
N ASP A 87 -4.34 2.68 9.50
CA ASP A 87 -5.13 2.87 10.73
C ASP A 87 -5.66 4.32 10.79
N ASN A 88 -6.72 4.56 11.57
CA ASN A 88 -7.21 5.91 11.87
C ASN A 88 -7.47 6.77 10.62
N ASP A 89 -8.34 6.28 9.72
CA ASP A 89 -8.75 6.94 8.48
C ASP A 89 -7.59 7.22 7.49
N ALA A 90 -6.45 6.58 7.64
CA ALA A 90 -5.35 6.67 6.67
C ALA A 90 -5.78 6.10 5.30
N LEU A 91 -5.13 6.57 4.24
CA LEU A 91 -5.54 6.26 2.87
C LEU A 91 -4.40 5.66 2.05
N TRP A 92 -4.66 4.54 1.39
CA TRP A 92 -3.84 4.04 0.29
C TRP A 92 -4.63 4.10 -1.01
N ARG A 93 -4.27 5.03 -1.89
CA ARG A 93 -4.75 5.10 -3.28
C ARG A 93 -3.86 4.22 -4.15
N VAL A 94 -4.41 3.11 -4.59
CA VAL A 94 -3.66 2.08 -5.30
C VAL A 94 -3.54 2.44 -6.77
N SER A 95 -2.33 2.68 -7.25
CA SER A 95 -2.12 2.80 -8.68
C SER A 95 -1.78 1.45 -9.32
N LYS A 96 -2.06 1.36 -10.63
CA LYS A 96 -1.74 0.17 -11.41
C LYS A 96 -0.23 -0.01 -11.53
N SER A 97 0.21 -1.24 -11.44
CA SER A 97 1.60 -1.63 -11.71
C SER A 97 1.63 -2.74 -12.76
N ALA A 98 2.58 -2.66 -13.70
CA ALA A 98 2.77 -3.71 -14.70
C ALA A 98 3.11 -5.09 -14.07
N ALA A 99 3.74 -5.08 -12.89
CA ALA A 99 4.03 -6.29 -12.12
C ALA A 99 2.87 -6.74 -11.21
N GLY A 100 1.77 -5.97 -11.17
CA GLY A 100 0.72 -6.11 -10.16
C GLY A 100 1.15 -5.54 -8.81
N ASN A 101 0.18 -5.21 -7.95
CA ASN A 101 0.48 -4.85 -6.56
C ASN A 101 0.65 -6.11 -5.72
N SER A 102 1.63 -6.12 -4.83
CA SER A 102 1.87 -7.24 -3.92
C SER A 102 2.44 -6.77 -2.59
N VAL A 103 1.81 -7.21 -1.50
CA VAL A 103 2.26 -6.97 -0.12
C VAL A 103 2.31 -8.29 0.63
N HIS A 104 3.23 -8.40 1.59
CA HIS A 104 3.30 -9.59 2.43
C HIS A 104 2.20 -9.55 3.49
N ASP A 105 2.20 -8.52 4.33
CA ASP A 105 1.16 -8.33 5.35
C ASP A 105 0.43 -7.01 5.11
N LEU A 106 -0.89 -7.04 5.10
CA LEU A 106 -1.74 -5.86 5.04
C LEU A 106 -2.69 -5.83 6.23
N MET A 107 -2.61 -4.77 7.03
CA MET A 107 -3.53 -4.48 8.12
C MET A 107 -4.33 -3.22 7.81
N VAL A 108 -5.67 -3.28 7.85
CA VAL A 108 -6.56 -2.14 7.55
C VAL A 108 -7.59 -2.00 8.68
N ASN A 109 -7.42 -0.98 9.51
CA ASN A 109 -8.20 -0.80 10.74
C ASN A 109 -8.85 0.58 10.82
N ASN A 110 -9.86 0.73 11.70
CA ASN A 110 -10.38 2.01 12.19
C ASN A 110 -10.66 3.04 11.09
N GLY A 111 -11.47 2.69 10.10
CA GLY A 111 -11.87 3.59 9.02
C GLY A 111 -10.84 3.76 7.90
N ALA A 112 -9.62 3.26 8.06
CA ALA A 112 -8.62 3.35 7.01
C ALA A 112 -9.10 2.71 5.71
N THR A 113 -8.66 3.23 4.59
CA THR A 113 -9.20 2.89 3.27
C THR A 113 -8.09 2.48 2.29
N VAL A 114 -8.33 1.38 1.58
CA VAL A 114 -7.61 0.99 0.37
C VAL A 114 -8.51 1.32 -0.81
N ASP A 115 -8.15 2.35 -1.57
CA ASP A 115 -8.90 2.86 -2.72
C ASP A 115 -8.25 2.35 -4.00
N MET A 116 -8.91 1.39 -4.66
CA MET A 116 -8.45 0.78 -5.91
C MET A 116 -9.01 1.48 -7.15
N THR A 117 -9.94 2.45 -6.97
CA THR A 117 -10.57 3.20 -8.06
C THR A 117 -9.70 4.37 -8.55
N PHE A 118 -8.54 4.58 -7.92
CA PHE A 118 -7.70 5.76 -8.14
C PHE A 118 -7.23 5.95 -9.59
N ASP A 119 -7.06 4.90 -10.35
CA ASP A 119 -6.61 4.94 -11.75
C ASP A 119 -7.75 4.84 -12.78
N ASP A 120 -9.01 4.89 -12.34
CA ASP A 120 -10.21 4.74 -13.20
C ASP A 120 -10.15 3.49 -14.11
N VAL A 121 -9.59 2.41 -13.63
CA VAL A 121 -9.42 1.17 -14.39
C VAL A 121 -9.87 -0.02 -13.55
N ALA A 122 -11.03 -0.56 -13.85
CA ALA A 122 -11.59 -1.75 -13.18
C ALA A 122 -10.75 -3.03 -13.43
N THR A 123 -9.45 -2.97 -13.21
CA THR A 123 -8.50 -4.08 -13.39
C THR A 123 -7.32 -3.99 -12.42
N THR A 124 -7.41 -3.17 -11.38
CA THR A 124 -6.40 -3.08 -10.36
C THR A 124 -6.39 -4.35 -9.52
N LYS A 125 -5.21 -4.90 -9.28
CA LYS A 125 -5.06 -6.13 -8.51
C LYS A 125 -4.08 -5.92 -7.36
N ILE A 126 -4.43 -6.50 -6.19
CA ILE A 126 -3.54 -6.59 -5.05
C ILE A 126 -3.44 -8.05 -4.61
N ASP A 127 -2.24 -8.62 -4.62
CA ASP A 127 -1.92 -9.90 -4.00
C ASP A 127 -1.40 -9.65 -2.57
N ILE A 128 -2.01 -10.30 -1.59
CA ILE A 128 -1.70 -10.18 -0.17
C ILE A 128 -1.41 -11.58 0.37
N ALA A 129 -0.31 -11.79 1.07
CA ALA A 129 -0.11 -13.07 1.74
C ALA A 129 -0.99 -13.15 2.99
N ASP A 130 -0.78 -12.28 3.95
CA ASP A 130 -1.55 -12.25 5.20
C ASP A 130 -2.33 -10.94 5.33
N TYR A 131 -3.64 -11.06 5.53
CA TYR A 131 -4.54 -9.94 5.75
C TYR A 131 -5.11 -9.95 7.15
N SER A 132 -5.15 -8.78 7.79
CA SER A 132 -5.92 -8.57 9.00
C SER A 132 -6.57 -7.19 8.99
N GLY A 133 -7.76 -7.07 9.60
CA GLY A 133 -8.46 -5.79 9.64
C GLY A 133 -9.64 -5.77 10.59
N THR A 134 -9.90 -4.58 11.16
CA THR A 134 -11.10 -4.33 11.98
C THR A 134 -11.64 -2.95 11.63
N GLY A 135 -12.75 -2.92 10.88
CA GLY A 135 -13.41 -1.67 10.49
C GLY A 135 -12.65 -0.88 9.41
N GLY A 136 -11.83 -1.55 8.62
CA GLY A 136 -11.21 -0.96 7.43
C GLY A 136 -12.12 -1.05 6.20
N ASN A 137 -11.75 -0.34 5.13
CA ASN A 137 -12.52 -0.24 3.90
C ASN A 137 -11.69 -0.59 2.68
N PHE A 138 -12.31 -1.27 1.71
CA PHE A 138 -11.85 -1.36 0.33
C PHE A 138 -12.88 -0.68 -0.58
N ILE A 139 -12.41 0.21 -1.47
CA ILE A 139 -13.21 0.79 -2.53
C ILE A 139 -12.70 0.20 -3.85
N MET A 140 -13.59 -0.40 -4.64
CA MET A 140 -13.24 -1.19 -5.81
C MET A 140 -14.13 -0.81 -6.99
N ASP A 141 -13.59 -0.86 -8.21
CA ASP A 141 -14.34 -0.68 -9.45
C ASP A 141 -14.74 -2.00 -10.09
N THR A 142 -15.89 -2.00 -10.75
CA THR A 142 -16.34 -3.09 -11.63
C THR A 142 -16.82 -2.55 -12.96
N ASP A 143 -16.48 -3.23 -14.04
CA ASP A 143 -17.04 -3.01 -15.37
C ASP A 143 -17.89 -4.23 -15.76
N LEU A 144 -19.21 -4.10 -15.58
CA LEU A 144 -20.15 -5.18 -15.89
C LEU A 144 -20.23 -5.49 -17.38
N ALA A 145 -20.00 -4.51 -18.24
CA ALA A 145 -20.04 -4.69 -19.69
C ALA A 145 -18.78 -5.41 -20.20
N GLY A 146 -17.63 -5.10 -19.60
CA GLY A 146 -16.35 -5.75 -19.91
C GLY A 146 -16.07 -7.01 -19.09
N GLU A 147 -16.97 -7.39 -18.17
CA GLU A 147 -16.79 -8.54 -17.26
C GLU A 147 -15.47 -8.47 -16.48
N THR A 148 -15.05 -7.25 -16.12
CA THR A 148 -13.80 -6.99 -15.39
C THR A 148 -14.08 -6.29 -14.06
N GLY A 149 -13.13 -6.37 -13.15
CA GLY A 149 -13.21 -5.69 -11.86
C GLY A 149 -11.88 -5.72 -11.12
N ASP A 150 -11.77 -4.83 -10.18
CA ASP A 150 -10.67 -4.82 -9.24
C ASP A 150 -10.65 -6.11 -8.42
N LYS A 151 -9.46 -6.53 -8.01
CA LYS A 151 -9.30 -7.82 -7.34
C LYS A 151 -8.33 -7.76 -6.16
N VAL A 152 -8.82 -8.18 -5.02
CA VAL A 152 -7.97 -8.48 -3.85
C VAL A 152 -7.84 -10.00 -3.73
N ASN A 153 -6.63 -10.50 -3.75
CA ASN A 153 -6.31 -11.92 -3.63
C ASN A 153 -5.47 -12.17 -2.38
N ILE A 154 -6.06 -12.88 -1.40
CA ILE A 154 -5.37 -13.25 -0.15
C ILE A 154 -4.92 -14.71 -0.29
N THR A 155 -3.63 -14.96 -0.14
CA THR A 155 -3.02 -16.25 -0.49
C THR A 155 -2.68 -17.13 0.71
N ALA A 156 -2.59 -16.58 1.92
CA ALA A 156 -2.28 -17.37 3.13
C ALA A 156 -3.38 -17.19 4.20
N ALA A 157 -3.37 -16.13 4.99
CA ALA A 157 -4.32 -15.96 6.07
C ALA A 157 -5.18 -14.69 5.94
N ALA A 158 -6.44 -14.79 6.32
CA ALA A 158 -7.34 -13.64 6.41
C ALA A 158 -8.06 -13.65 7.76
N ALA A 159 -8.08 -12.50 8.46
CA ALA A 159 -8.75 -12.34 9.73
C ALA A 159 -9.38 -10.95 9.87
N GLY A 160 -10.50 -10.88 10.60
CA GLY A 160 -11.15 -9.62 10.94
C GLY A 160 -12.40 -9.31 10.14
N THR A 161 -12.81 -8.04 10.17
CA THR A 161 -14.01 -7.53 9.51
C THR A 161 -13.65 -6.30 8.70
N THR A 162 -13.99 -6.30 7.42
CA THR A 162 -13.69 -5.23 6.47
C THR A 162 -14.93 -4.91 5.66
N TYR A 163 -15.11 -3.64 5.34
CA TYR A 163 -16.19 -3.19 4.45
C TYR A 163 -15.66 -3.13 3.02
N VAL A 164 -16.48 -3.56 2.08
CA VAL A 164 -16.20 -3.47 0.64
C VAL A 164 -17.28 -2.63 0.00
N GLN A 165 -16.87 -1.58 -0.70
CA GLN A 165 -17.74 -0.73 -1.52
C GLN A 165 -17.36 -0.97 -2.99
N VAL A 166 -18.39 -1.22 -3.81
CA VAL A 166 -18.30 -1.43 -5.25
C VAL A 166 -19.19 -0.43 -5.96
#